data_56439e7a258829214054127ba25e21dc
#
_entry.id   56439e7a258829214054127ba25e21dc
#
_cell.length_a   1.000
_cell.length_b   1.000
_cell.length_c   1.000
_cell.angle_alpha   90.00
_cell.angle_beta   90.00
_cell.angle_gamma   90.00
#
_symmetry.space_group_name_H-M   'P 1'
#
loop_
_entity.id
_entity.type
_entity.pdbx_description
1 polymer ?
#
loop_
_entity_poly.entity_id
_entity_poly.type
_entity_poly.pdbx_seq_one_letter_code
_entity_poly.pdbx_strand_id
1 'polypeptide(L)'
;MLNRKPDPPRGILHIGKGEPMIGLERFEPGEALRDFVEHYWAVTWEHQPRVERETVPHPSIHLVLELGQSKLHGVYPCRFTRSIEGTGRVLGVKFRPGGFRAFAQGSVARFTGKVVHPSTVFGPEFEELEVETAAIPQAGVAFERIDAFLRRIAPKPGAQLSALTRMVQVIAADPSITRADTVSTRFEIGLRQLQRMFRDYVGVSPKWVIQRHRLIEAAERIRNREGTIDFAAMALDLGYADQPHFIRDFKTMVGKTPADYRKSIESLPG
;
A
#
# COMPACT_ATOMS: atom_id res chain seq x y z
N MET A 1 13.31 16.07 14.10
CA MET A 1 12.57 16.28 12.83
C MET A 1 12.65 15.01 12.00
N LEU A 2 11.51 14.54 11.51
CA LEU A 2 11.46 13.39 10.60
C LEU A 2 12.01 13.82 9.22
N ASN A 3 12.81 12.94 8.60
CA ASN A 3 13.38 13.23 7.28
C ASN A 3 12.33 13.12 6.18
N ARG A 4 12.32 14.10 5.26
CA ARG A 4 11.48 14.06 4.07
C ARG A 4 12.00 13.01 3.09
N LYS A 5 11.10 12.16 2.57
CA LYS A 5 11.44 11.10 1.64
C LYS A 5 11.21 11.57 0.19
N PRO A 6 12.24 11.55 -0.68
CA PRO A 6 12.14 12.15 -2.03
C PRO A 6 11.48 11.27 -3.10
N ASP A 7 11.12 10.02 -2.82
CA ASP A 7 10.66 9.06 -3.83
C ASP A 7 9.29 9.35 -4.44
N PRO A 8 9.13 9.19 -5.78
CA PRO A 8 7.82 9.26 -6.42
C PRO A 8 6.91 8.12 -5.95
N PRO A 9 5.59 8.32 -5.91
CA PRO A 9 4.65 7.32 -5.46
C PRO A 9 4.57 6.16 -6.45
N ARG A 10 5.11 4.99 -6.08
CA ARG A 10 4.83 3.73 -6.80
C ARG A 10 3.42 3.27 -6.46
N GLY A 11 2.58 3.08 -7.49
CA GLY A 11 1.22 2.53 -7.32
C GLY A 11 0.07 3.52 -7.37
N ILE A 12 0.28 4.81 -7.63
CA ILE A 12 -0.78 5.73 -8.03
C ILE A 12 -0.97 5.58 -9.55
N LEU A 13 -2.16 5.13 -9.97
CA LEU A 13 -2.41 4.79 -11.38
C LEU A 13 -2.56 6.00 -12.31
N HIS A 14 -2.99 7.15 -11.78
CA HIS A 14 -3.19 8.37 -12.53
C HIS A 14 -2.68 9.59 -11.76
N ILE A 15 -1.56 10.14 -12.22
CA ILE A 15 -1.18 11.53 -11.98
C ILE A 15 -1.20 12.17 -13.37
N GLY A 16 -2.33 12.82 -13.72
CA GLY A 16 -2.42 13.61 -14.96
C GLY A 16 -1.43 14.79 -14.87
N LYS A 17 -0.64 15.01 -15.94
CA LYS A 17 0.07 16.28 -16.09
C LYS A 17 -0.98 17.38 -16.26
N GLY A 18 -0.95 18.40 -15.42
CA GLY A 18 -1.88 19.54 -15.46
C GLY A 18 -3.05 19.47 -14.48
N GLU A 19 -3.08 18.49 -13.55
CA GLU A 19 -4.07 18.50 -12.48
C GLU A 19 -3.73 19.55 -11.41
N PRO A 20 -4.78 20.24 -10.88
CA PRO A 20 -4.60 21.30 -9.88
C PRO A 20 -3.92 20.76 -8.62
N MET A 21 -3.16 21.63 -7.96
CA MET A 21 -2.22 21.39 -6.88
C MET A 21 -2.71 20.42 -5.81
N ILE A 22 -2.39 19.13 -5.97
CA ILE A 22 -2.44 18.16 -4.89
C ILE A 22 -1.00 18.02 -4.38
N GLY A 23 -0.77 18.55 -3.19
CA GLY A 23 0.51 18.39 -2.51
C GLY A 23 0.64 16.96 -1.96
N LEU A 24 1.71 16.25 -2.30
CA LEU A 24 2.08 14.99 -1.67
C LEU A 24 3.43 15.15 -0.97
N GLU A 25 3.44 14.94 0.33
CA GLU A 25 4.67 14.90 1.11
C GLU A 25 4.84 13.52 1.74
N ARG A 26 6.09 13.09 1.90
CA ARG A 26 6.43 11.84 2.58
C ARG A 26 7.54 12.05 3.58
N PHE A 27 7.45 11.30 4.70
CA PHE A 27 8.43 11.37 5.77
C PHE A 27 8.81 9.95 6.20
N GLU A 28 10.09 9.79 6.55
CA GLU A 28 10.57 8.55 7.14
C GLU A 28 10.12 8.42 8.59
N PRO A 29 9.81 7.22 9.09
CA PRO A 29 9.55 7.01 10.51
C PRO A 29 10.84 7.16 11.33
N GLY A 30 10.68 7.48 12.61
CA GLY A 30 11.75 7.41 13.60
C GLY A 30 12.36 6.01 13.64
N GLU A 31 13.62 5.91 14.06
CA GLU A 31 14.40 4.65 14.03
C GLU A 31 13.68 3.49 14.71
N ALA A 32 13.05 3.73 15.85
CA ALA A 32 12.32 2.70 16.61
C ALA A 32 11.10 2.13 15.88
N LEU A 33 10.58 2.82 14.86
CA LEU A 33 9.40 2.40 14.09
C LEU A 33 9.72 1.90 12.68
N ARG A 34 10.98 1.92 12.26
CA ARG A 34 11.39 1.53 10.90
C ARG A 34 11.02 0.11 10.50
N ASP A 35 10.92 -0.80 11.48
CA ASP A 35 10.48 -2.19 11.22
C ASP A 35 8.98 -2.31 11.02
N PHE A 36 8.19 -1.35 11.53
CA PHE A 36 6.73 -1.38 11.53
C PHE A 36 6.13 -0.45 10.47
N VAL A 37 6.67 0.74 10.34
CA VAL A 37 6.18 1.80 9.46
C VAL A 37 7.08 1.92 8.23
N GLU A 38 6.49 1.98 7.04
CA GLU A 38 7.22 2.17 5.79
C GLU A 38 7.51 3.66 5.56
N HIS A 39 6.49 4.49 5.71
CA HIS A 39 6.57 5.95 5.66
C HIS A 39 5.28 6.59 6.16
N TYR A 40 5.37 7.85 6.53
CA TYR A 40 4.25 8.76 6.68
C TYR A 40 4.01 9.50 5.37
N TRP A 41 2.77 9.89 5.11
CA TRP A 41 2.42 10.65 3.93
C TRP A 41 1.31 11.66 4.24
N ALA A 42 1.42 12.86 3.66
CA ALA A 42 0.39 13.87 3.71
C ALA A 42 -0.09 14.19 2.30
N VAL A 43 -1.38 14.32 2.13
CA VAL A 43 -1.99 14.83 0.90
C VAL A 43 -2.78 16.07 1.26
N THR A 44 -2.50 17.17 0.56
CA THR A 44 -3.21 18.45 0.68
C THR A 44 -3.79 18.82 -0.66
N TRP A 45 -4.98 19.39 -0.66
CA TRP A 45 -5.61 19.90 -1.87
C TRP A 45 -6.38 21.17 -1.57
N GLU A 46 -6.46 22.06 -2.56
CA GLU A 46 -7.16 23.33 -2.47
C GLU A 46 -8.06 23.52 -3.69
N HIS A 47 -9.30 23.97 -3.44
CA HIS A 47 -10.28 24.32 -4.46
C HIS A 47 -10.48 23.24 -5.54
N GLN A 48 -10.39 21.95 -5.15
CA GLN A 48 -10.57 20.85 -6.08
C GLN A 48 -12.04 20.66 -6.47
N PRO A 49 -12.36 20.50 -7.76
CA PRO A 49 -13.61 19.87 -8.15
C PRO A 49 -13.61 18.44 -7.62
N ARG A 50 -14.78 17.83 -7.53
CA ARG A 50 -14.88 16.43 -7.14
C ARG A 50 -14.10 15.54 -8.12
N VAL A 51 -13.04 14.94 -7.65
CA VAL A 51 -12.14 14.05 -8.41
C VAL A 51 -12.00 12.71 -7.70
N GLU A 52 -12.10 11.62 -8.45
CA GLU A 52 -11.83 10.29 -7.94
C GLU A 52 -10.35 9.92 -8.13
N ARG A 53 -9.75 9.44 -7.06
CA ARG A 53 -8.37 8.93 -7.05
C ARG A 53 -8.36 7.44 -6.83
N GLU A 54 -7.68 6.73 -7.72
CA GLU A 54 -7.55 5.29 -7.68
C GLU A 54 -6.13 4.90 -7.27
N THR A 55 -6.05 3.96 -6.33
CA THR A 55 -4.77 3.43 -5.86
C THR A 55 -4.78 1.91 -5.99
N VAL A 56 -3.67 1.36 -6.51
CA VAL A 56 -3.46 -0.09 -6.54
C VAL A 56 -3.37 -0.63 -5.12
N PRO A 57 -4.00 -1.77 -4.84
CA PRO A 57 -3.95 -2.37 -3.51
C PRO A 57 -2.50 -2.62 -3.06
N HIS A 58 -2.24 -2.40 -1.78
CA HIS A 58 -0.97 -2.69 -1.14
C HIS A 58 -1.13 -3.79 -0.10
N PRO A 59 -0.14 -4.68 0.11
CA PRO A 59 -0.13 -5.65 1.20
C PRO A 59 0.21 -4.98 2.54
N SER A 60 -0.42 -3.85 2.80
CA SER A 60 -0.14 -2.96 3.93
C SER A 60 -1.42 -2.42 4.52
N ILE A 61 -1.44 -2.29 5.83
CA ILE A 61 -2.46 -1.53 6.54
C ILE A 61 -2.12 -0.04 6.41
N HIS A 62 -3.14 0.78 6.24
CA HIS A 62 -3.01 2.23 6.24
C HIS A 62 -3.87 2.84 7.35
N LEU A 63 -3.23 3.64 8.20
CA LEU A 63 -3.94 4.53 9.11
C LEU A 63 -4.04 5.91 8.43
N VAL A 64 -5.26 6.39 8.27
CA VAL A 64 -5.55 7.71 7.69
C VAL A 64 -6.17 8.56 8.77
N LEU A 65 -5.55 9.70 9.08
CA LEU A 65 -6.03 10.67 10.05
C LEU A 65 -6.70 11.84 9.31
N GLU A 66 -7.94 12.07 9.66
CA GLU A 66 -8.78 13.16 9.16
C GLU A 66 -9.79 13.48 10.25
N LEU A 67 -9.81 14.71 10.73
CA LEU A 67 -10.58 15.11 11.92
C LEU A 67 -12.03 14.61 11.87
N GLY A 68 -12.43 13.82 12.84
CA GLY A 68 -13.77 13.20 12.94
C GLY A 68 -14.05 12.10 11.91
N GLN A 69 -13.08 11.74 11.06
CA GLN A 69 -13.25 10.77 9.98
C GLN A 69 -12.06 9.81 9.82
N SER A 70 -11.19 9.74 10.82
CA SER A 70 -10.01 8.86 10.77
C SER A 70 -10.39 7.40 10.56
N LYS A 71 -9.61 6.72 9.74
CA LYS A 71 -9.87 5.34 9.30
C LYS A 71 -8.62 4.49 9.32
N LEU A 72 -8.77 3.27 9.80
CA LEU A 72 -7.80 2.21 9.62
C LEU A 72 -8.27 1.32 8.47
N HIS A 73 -7.54 1.38 7.36
CA HIS A 73 -7.81 0.59 6.17
C HIS A 73 -7.04 -0.71 6.22
N GLY A 74 -7.75 -1.83 6.19
CA GLY A 74 -7.18 -3.14 6.00
C GLY A 74 -6.61 -3.33 4.59
N VAL A 75 -5.97 -4.46 4.34
CA VAL A 75 -5.54 -4.80 2.98
C VAL A 75 -6.77 -5.01 2.10
N TYR A 76 -6.91 -4.21 1.07
CA TYR A 76 -7.94 -4.40 0.06
C TYR A 76 -7.45 -5.37 -1.00
N PRO A 77 -8.24 -6.40 -1.34
CA PRO A 77 -7.87 -7.33 -2.40
C PRO A 77 -8.02 -6.75 -3.82
N CYS A 78 -8.73 -5.64 -3.96
CA CYS A 78 -8.97 -4.92 -5.21
C CYS A 78 -8.58 -3.44 -5.07
N ARG A 79 -8.67 -2.67 -6.16
CA ARG A 79 -8.37 -1.23 -6.17
C ARG A 79 -9.16 -0.45 -5.13
N PHE A 80 -8.55 0.59 -4.61
CA PHE A 80 -9.18 1.53 -3.69
C PHE A 80 -9.42 2.86 -4.40
N THR A 81 -10.65 3.38 -4.30
CA THR A 81 -11.05 4.66 -4.87
C THR A 81 -11.41 5.62 -3.75
N ARG A 82 -10.92 6.84 -3.82
CA ARG A 82 -11.29 7.94 -2.92
C ARG A 82 -11.70 9.16 -3.73
N SER A 83 -12.83 9.76 -3.39
CA SER A 83 -13.22 11.09 -3.87
C SER A 83 -12.56 12.16 -3.01
N ILE A 84 -12.01 13.18 -3.63
CA ILE A 84 -11.55 14.42 -3.01
C ILE A 84 -12.31 15.59 -3.61
N GLU A 85 -12.66 16.60 -2.79
CA GLU A 85 -13.44 17.77 -3.19
C GLU A 85 -13.10 18.95 -2.28
N GLY A 86 -13.23 20.18 -2.79
CA GLY A 86 -13.01 21.40 -2.03
C GLY A 86 -11.55 21.57 -1.57
N THR A 87 -11.37 21.96 -0.32
CA THR A 87 -10.06 22.13 0.32
C THR A 87 -9.95 21.17 1.50
N GLY A 88 -8.81 20.50 1.61
CA GLY A 88 -8.64 19.54 2.68
C GLY A 88 -7.21 19.02 2.82
N ARG A 89 -7.01 18.26 3.90
CA ARG A 89 -5.75 17.59 4.20
C ARG A 89 -6.03 16.24 4.85
N VAL A 90 -5.24 15.25 4.47
CA VAL A 90 -5.17 13.97 5.16
C VAL A 90 -3.75 13.63 5.51
N LEU A 91 -3.55 13.02 6.67
CA LEU A 91 -2.29 12.45 7.11
C LEU A 91 -2.42 10.93 7.09
N GLY A 92 -1.38 10.24 6.68
CA GLY A 92 -1.41 8.80 6.61
C GLY A 92 -0.15 8.13 7.13
N VAL A 93 -0.35 6.96 7.73
CA VAL A 93 0.72 6.04 8.11
C VAL A 93 0.59 4.81 7.24
N LYS A 94 1.60 4.51 6.44
CA LYS A 94 1.70 3.25 5.73
C LYS A 94 2.55 2.29 6.54
N PHE A 95 1.93 1.23 7.06
CA PHE A 95 2.66 0.18 7.73
C PHE A 95 3.39 -0.71 6.73
N ARG A 96 4.55 -1.25 7.10
CA ARG A 96 5.20 -2.29 6.31
C ARG A 96 4.31 -3.53 6.23
N PRO A 97 4.43 -4.35 5.18
CA PRO A 97 3.80 -5.66 5.17
C PRO A 97 4.19 -6.44 6.44
N GLY A 98 3.19 -6.79 7.25
CA GLY A 98 3.41 -7.43 8.54
C GLY A 98 3.67 -6.50 9.73
N GLY A 99 4.09 -5.25 9.50
CA GLY A 99 4.43 -4.30 10.56
C GLY A 99 3.26 -3.95 11.48
N PHE A 100 2.06 -3.90 10.94
CA PHE A 100 0.86 -3.62 11.73
C PHE A 100 0.50 -4.73 12.72
N ARG A 101 1.00 -5.98 12.53
CA ARG A 101 0.74 -7.10 13.44
C ARG A 101 1.14 -6.79 14.89
N ALA A 102 2.13 -5.93 15.07
CA ALA A 102 2.60 -5.49 16.36
C ALA A 102 1.53 -4.73 17.18
N PHE A 103 0.66 -3.99 16.50
CA PHE A 103 -0.40 -3.19 17.10
C PHE A 103 -1.75 -3.93 17.13
N ALA A 104 -1.93 -4.89 16.21
CA ALA A 104 -3.12 -5.71 16.13
C ALA A 104 -3.16 -6.73 17.28
N GLN A 105 -4.24 -6.75 18.05
CA GLN A 105 -4.47 -7.82 19.01
C GLN A 105 -4.98 -9.07 18.28
N GLY A 106 -4.08 -9.83 17.65
CA GLY A 106 -4.42 -11.04 16.88
C GLY A 106 -4.10 -10.91 15.38
N SER A 107 -4.67 -11.81 14.57
CA SER A 107 -4.38 -11.89 13.13
C SER A 107 -4.82 -10.63 12.38
N VAL A 108 -3.93 -10.12 11.49
CA VAL A 108 -4.21 -8.98 10.61
C VAL A 108 -5.30 -9.31 9.60
N ALA A 109 -5.53 -10.59 9.29
CA ALA A 109 -6.60 -11.01 8.38
C ALA A 109 -8.00 -10.54 8.80
N ARG A 110 -8.24 -10.25 10.09
CA ARG A 110 -9.52 -9.70 10.57
C ARG A 110 -9.86 -8.32 9.99
N PHE A 111 -8.86 -7.60 9.48
CA PHE A 111 -9.00 -6.27 8.87
C PHE A 111 -9.08 -6.33 7.34
N THR A 112 -8.78 -7.47 6.71
CA THR A 112 -8.78 -7.60 5.24
C THR A 112 -10.14 -7.23 4.66
N GLY A 113 -10.15 -6.32 3.69
CA GLY A 113 -11.36 -5.79 3.05
C GLY A 113 -12.22 -4.90 3.94
N LYS A 114 -11.73 -4.50 5.11
CA LYS A 114 -12.51 -3.69 6.07
C LYS A 114 -11.88 -2.33 6.32
N VAL A 115 -12.74 -1.40 6.72
CA VAL A 115 -12.39 -0.12 7.33
C VAL A 115 -12.93 -0.13 8.74
N VAL A 116 -12.10 0.22 9.71
CA VAL A 116 -12.51 0.32 11.10
C VAL A 116 -12.06 1.66 11.69
N HIS A 117 -12.72 2.11 12.75
CA HIS A 117 -12.25 3.29 13.47
C HIS A 117 -10.93 2.95 14.20
N PRO A 118 -9.91 3.81 14.15
CA PRO A 118 -8.61 3.51 14.75
C PRO A 118 -8.63 3.25 16.24
N SER A 119 -9.56 3.87 17.00
CA SER A 119 -9.70 3.64 18.44
C SER A 119 -10.04 2.19 18.79
N THR A 120 -10.58 1.40 17.85
CA THR A 120 -10.80 -0.04 18.05
C THR A 120 -9.49 -0.85 18.21
N VAL A 121 -8.38 -0.26 17.78
CA VAL A 121 -7.04 -0.87 17.87
C VAL A 121 -6.16 -0.14 18.86
N PHE A 122 -6.16 1.19 18.82
CA PHE A 122 -5.26 2.05 19.57
C PHE A 122 -5.86 2.57 20.89
N GLY A 123 -7.14 2.28 21.12
CA GLY A 123 -7.84 2.78 22.31
C GLY A 123 -8.32 4.23 22.19
N PRO A 124 -8.96 4.75 23.24
CA PRO A 124 -9.56 6.10 23.22
C PRO A 124 -8.52 7.23 23.10
N GLU A 125 -7.28 6.99 23.49
CA GLU A 125 -6.17 7.95 23.35
C GLU A 125 -5.91 8.36 21.88
N PHE A 126 -6.39 7.58 20.92
CA PHE A 126 -6.29 7.93 19.52
C PHE A 126 -7.15 9.15 19.16
N GLU A 127 -8.25 9.39 19.84
CA GLU A 127 -9.13 10.54 19.60
C GLU A 127 -8.43 11.87 19.98
N GLU A 128 -7.64 11.85 21.06
CA GLU A 128 -6.82 13.00 21.44
C GLU A 128 -5.73 13.27 20.37
N LEU A 129 -5.07 12.22 19.90
CA LEU A 129 -4.08 12.32 18.81
C LEU A 129 -4.69 12.89 17.53
N GLU A 130 -5.90 12.47 17.15
CA GLU A 130 -6.60 12.96 15.97
C GLU A 130 -6.82 14.48 16.06
N VAL A 131 -7.36 14.97 17.19
CA VAL A 131 -7.59 16.40 17.42
C VAL A 131 -6.28 17.17 17.43
N GLU A 132 -5.28 16.69 18.15
CA GLU A 132 -3.96 17.33 18.24
C GLU A 132 -3.31 17.47 16.85
N THR A 133 -3.28 16.38 16.07
CA THR A 133 -2.62 16.40 14.75
C THR A 133 -3.39 17.19 13.70
N ALA A 134 -4.72 17.27 13.80
CA ALA A 134 -5.54 18.10 12.94
C ALA A 134 -5.26 19.61 13.13
N ALA A 135 -4.94 20.03 14.36
CA ALA A 135 -4.63 21.43 14.71
C ALA A 135 -3.22 21.86 14.27
N ILE A 136 -2.32 20.93 13.93
CA ILE A 136 -0.94 21.23 13.53
C ILE A 136 -0.88 21.45 12.01
N PRO A 137 -0.57 22.66 11.51
CA PRO A 137 -0.53 22.92 10.06
C PRO A 137 0.59 22.16 9.33
N GLN A 138 1.78 22.07 9.94
CA GLN A 138 2.97 21.47 9.33
C GLN A 138 2.92 19.94 9.44
N ALA A 139 2.85 19.26 8.29
CA ALA A 139 2.75 17.80 8.23
C ALA A 139 3.89 17.08 8.99
N GLY A 140 5.13 17.58 8.87
CA GLY A 140 6.29 17.01 9.57
C GLY A 140 6.12 17.02 11.10
N VAL A 141 5.62 18.12 11.67
CA VAL A 141 5.37 18.25 13.12
C VAL A 141 4.23 17.34 13.56
N ALA A 142 3.15 17.28 12.77
CA ALA A 142 2.05 16.34 13.03
C ALA A 142 2.55 14.88 13.03
N PHE A 143 3.44 14.52 12.10
CA PHE A 143 4.02 13.17 12.08
C PHE A 143 4.96 12.89 13.25
N GLU A 144 5.63 13.87 13.81
CA GLU A 144 6.40 13.67 15.06
C GLU A 144 5.47 13.27 16.23
N ARG A 145 4.26 13.81 16.29
CA ARG A 145 3.26 13.42 17.29
C ARG A 145 2.75 12.00 17.06
N ILE A 146 2.44 11.66 15.80
CA ILE A 146 2.03 10.31 15.42
C ILE A 146 3.15 9.29 15.71
N ASP A 147 4.39 9.63 15.37
CA ASP A 147 5.57 8.78 15.64
C ASP A 147 5.75 8.54 17.15
N ALA A 148 5.66 9.59 17.96
CA ALA A 148 5.76 9.49 19.42
C ALA A 148 4.65 8.61 20.01
N PHE A 149 3.41 8.76 19.53
CA PHE A 149 2.28 7.93 19.93
C PHE A 149 2.52 6.45 19.59
N LEU A 150 2.84 6.14 18.34
CA LEU A 150 3.08 4.77 17.89
C LEU A 150 4.29 4.14 18.63
N ARG A 151 5.36 4.89 18.84
CA ARG A 151 6.55 4.43 19.56
C ARG A 151 6.25 4.06 21.02
N ARG A 152 5.34 4.78 21.69
CA ARG A 152 4.95 4.47 23.07
C ARG A 152 4.30 3.10 23.21
N ILE A 153 3.57 2.67 22.17
CA ILE A 153 2.81 1.41 22.17
C ILE A 153 3.45 0.30 21.34
N ALA A 154 4.51 0.60 20.59
CA ALA A 154 5.18 -0.39 19.76
C ALA A 154 5.97 -1.39 20.61
N PRO A 155 5.77 -2.69 20.44
CA PRO A 155 6.62 -3.70 21.06
C PRO A 155 7.99 -3.76 20.39
N LYS A 156 8.93 -4.50 20.98
CA LYS A 156 10.18 -4.83 20.28
C LYS A 156 9.90 -5.68 19.03
N PRO A 157 10.57 -5.42 17.90
CA PRO A 157 10.42 -6.23 16.69
C PRO A 157 10.81 -7.69 16.95
N GLY A 158 9.94 -8.61 16.57
CA GLY A 158 10.22 -10.05 16.67
C GLY A 158 10.87 -10.60 15.42
N ALA A 159 11.60 -11.72 15.54
CA ALA A 159 12.29 -12.38 14.43
C ALA A 159 11.35 -12.76 13.26
N GLN A 160 10.09 -13.08 13.56
CA GLN A 160 9.09 -13.40 12.54
C GLN A 160 8.76 -12.19 11.63
N LEU A 161 8.72 -10.97 12.18
CA LEU A 161 8.51 -9.76 11.38
C LEU A 161 9.67 -9.53 10.42
N SER A 162 10.91 -9.66 10.90
CA SER A 162 12.11 -9.50 10.07
C SER A 162 12.17 -10.53 8.94
N ALA A 163 11.85 -11.80 9.23
CA ALA A 163 11.77 -12.85 8.22
C ALA A 163 10.71 -12.55 7.16
N LEU A 164 9.51 -12.14 7.58
CA LEU A 164 8.43 -11.79 6.68
C LEU A 164 8.77 -10.58 5.79
N THR A 165 9.36 -9.54 6.39
CA THR A 165 9.82 -8.35 5.63
C THR A 165 10.80 -8.76 4.52
N ARG A 166 11.77 -9.63 4.82
CA ARG A 166 12.69 -10.17 3.82
C ARG A 166 11.97 -10.97 2.73
N MET A 167 10.98 -11.81 3.09
CA MET A 167 10.20 -12.58 2.11
C MET A 167 9.46 -11.65 1.15
N VAL A 168 8.80 -10.61 1.66
CA VAL A 168 8.07 -9.65 0.82
C VAL A 168 9.03 -8.84 -0.07
N GLN A 169 10.19 -8.44 0.44
CA GLN A 169 11.23 -7.76 -0.35
C GLN A 169 11.75 -8.65 -1.48
N VAL A 170 12.02 -9.93 -1.20
CA VAL A 170 12.47 -10.90 -2.21
C VAL A 170 11.40 -11.12 -3.28
N ILE A 171 10.12 -11.27 -2.89
CA ILE A 171 9.00 -11.38 -3.85
C ILE A 171 8.91 -10.13 -4.74
N ALA A 172 9.15 -8.95 -4.17
CA ALA A 172 9.09 -7.69 -4.91
C ALA A 172 10.26 -7.50 -5.89
N ALA A 173 11.46 -7.98 -5.49
CA ALA A 173 12.70 -7.77 -6.25
C ALA A 173 12.96 -8.84 -7.32
N ASP A 174 12.41 -10.05 -7.15
CA ASP A 174 12.70 -11.20 -8.02
C ASP A 174 11.49 -11.57 -8.89
N PRO A 175 11.49 -11.16 -10.17
CA PRO A 175 10.44 -11.49 -11.12
C PRO A 175 10.25 -12.98 -11.38
N SER A 176 11.20 -13.83 -11.13
CA SER A 176 11.12 -15.27 -11.34
C SER A 176 10.23 -15.98 -10.30
N ILE A 177 9.96 -15.35 -9.16
CA ILE A 177 9.07 -15.89 -8.13
C ILE A 177 7.61 -15.74 -8.58
N THR A 178 7.03 -16.74 -9.19
CA THR A 178 5.64 -16.76 -9.67
C THR A 178 4.72 -17.59 -8.76
N ARG A 179 5.27 -18.37 -7.82
CA ARG A 179 4.55 -19.33 -6.98
C ARG A 179 5.00 -19.26 -5.52
N ALA A 180 4.07 -19.57 -4.61
CA ALA A 180 4.35 -19.56 -3.18
C ALA A 180 5.29 -20.70 -2.73
N ASP A 181 5.32 -21.82 -3.45
CA ASP A 181 6.26 -22.92 -3.20
C ASP A 181 7.71 -22.49 -3.43
N THR A 182 7.99 -21.65 -4.42
CA THR A 182 9.32 -21.06 -4.63
C THR A 182 9.81 -20.28 -3.41
N VAL A 183 8.91 -19.48 -2.79
CA VAL A 183 9.23 -18.76 -1.55
C VAL A 183 9.43 -19.74 -0.39
N SER A 184 8.56 -20.75 -0.29
CA SER A 184 8.64 -21.81 0.72
C SER A 184 10.00 -22.50 0.69
N THR A 185 10.48 -22.92 -0.48
CA THR A 185 11.78 -23.57 -0.68
C THR A 185 12.93 -22.60 -0.37
N ARG A 186 12.89 -21.37 -0.87
CA ARG A 186 13.98 -20.38 -0.71
C ARG A 186 14.24 -19.98 0.74
N PHE A 187 13.19 -20.00 1.57
CA PHE A 187 13.27 -19.64 2.98
C PHE A 187 13.21 -20.86 3.92
N GLU A 188 13.26 -22.07 3.37
CA GLU A 188 13.24 -23.34 4.12
C GLU A 188 12.06 -23.42 5.12
N ILE A 189 10.91 -22.88 4.72
CA ILE A 189 9.69 -22.86 5.53
C ILE A 189 8.59 -23.69 4.86
N GLY A 190 7.89 -24.52 5.62
CA GLY A 190 6.78 -25.30 5.08
C GLY A 190 5.66 -24.41 4.49
N LEU A 191 5.09 -24.81 3.35
CA LEU A 191 4.09 -24.00 2.64
C LEU A 191 2.88 -23.61 3.52
N ARG A 192 2.40 -24.54 4.37
CA ARG A 192 1.30 -24.24 5.31
C ARG A 192 1.71 -23.19 6.36
N GLN A 193 2.94 -23.25 6.84
CA GLN A 193 3.48 -22.27 7.79
C GLN A 193 3.63 -20.90 7.12
N LEU A 194 4.14 -20.84 5.88
CA LEU A 194 4.22 -19.63 5.07
C LEU A 194 2.84 -18.99 4.90
N GLN A 195 1.83 -19.77 4.49
CA GLN A 195 0.46 -19.31 4.30
C GLN A 195 -0.13 -18.74 5.60
N ARG A 196 0.05 -19.44 6.73
CA ARG A 196 -0.39 -18.98 8.04
C ARG A 196 0.28 -17.67 8.43
N MET A 197 1.62 -17.57 8.27
CA MET A 197 2.38 -16.37 8.61
C MET A 197 1.91 -15.16 7.77
N PHE A 198 1.72 -15.31 6.47
CA PHE A 198 1.20 -14.23 5.63
C PHE A 198 -0.22 -13.82 6.03
N ARG A 199 -1.09 -14.77 6.30
CA ARG A 199 -2.45 -14.49 6.78
C ARG A 199 -2.43 -13.73 8.10
N ASP A 200 -1.61 -14.15 9.06
CA ASP A 200 -1.58 -13.59 10.40
C ASP A 200 -0.91 -12.21 10.48
N TYR A 201 0.12 -11.97 9.68
CA TYR A 201 0.90 -10.75 9.71
C TYR A 201 0.52 -9.75 8.62
N VAL A 202 0.22 -10.21 7.39
CA VAL A 202 -0.09 -9.33 6.24
C VAL A 202 -1.59 -9.19 6.04
N GLY A 203 -2.36 -10.24 6.37
CA GLY A 203 -3.80 -10.30 6.16
C GLY A 203 -4.22 -10.95 4.85
N VAL A 204 -3.28 -11.26 3.95
CA VAL A 204 -3.53 -11.90 2.65
C VAL A 204 -2.58 -13.06 2.44
N SER A 205 -2.83 -13.91 1.42
CA SER A 205 -1.97 -15.05 1.12
C SER A 205 -0.66 -14.64 0.42
N PRO A 206 0.41 -15.46 0.50
CA PRO A 206 1.62 -15.22 -0.27
C PRO A 206 1.36 -15.21 -1.78
N LYS A 207 0.44 -16.05 -2.28
CA LYS A 207 0.01 -16.05 -3.69
C LYS A 207 -0.52 -14.67 -4.10
N TRP A 208 -1.37 -14.04 -3.28
CA TRP A 208 -1.90 -12.71 -3.57
C TRP A 208 -0.80 -11.65 -3.63
N VAL A 209 0.19 -11.69 -2.72
CA VAL A 209 1.32 -10.75 -2.72
C VAL A 209 2.16 -10.92 -3.99
N ILE A 210 2.47 -12.16 -4.38
CA ILE A 210 3.17 -12.46 -5.63
C ILE A 210 2.39 -11.91 -6.83
N GLN A 211 1.14 -12.24 -6.95
CA GLN A 211 0.24 -11.80 -8.01
C GLN A 211 0.22 -10.28 -8.15
N ARG A 212 0.08 -9.57 -7.00
CA ARG A 212 0.10 -8.11 -6.97
C ARG A 212 1.40 -7.55 -7.57
N HIS A 213 2.56 -8.08 -7.18
CA HIS A 213 3.85 -7.59 -7.71
C HIS A 213 3.96 -7.83 -9.22
N ARG A 214 3.48 -8.97 -9.71
CA ARG A 214 3.41 -9.27 -11.14
C ARG A 214 2.55 -8.28 -11.93
N LEU A 215 1.38 -7.95 -11.39
CA LEU A 215 0.46 -7.05 -12.06
C LEU A 215 0.95 -5.59 -12.04
N ILE A 216 1.69 -5.18 -11.02
CA ILE A 216 2.36 -3.87 -11.01
C ILE A 216 3.49 -3.84 -12.03
N GLU A 217 4.30 -4.89 -12.10
CA GLU A 217 5.34 -5.04 -13.12
C GLU A 217 4.73 -4.98 -14.53
N ALA A 218 3.61 -5.68 -14.77
CA ALA A 218 2.88 -5.58 -16.03
C ALA A 218 2.46 -4.15 -16.33
N ALA A 219 1.89 -3.42 -15.36
CA ALA A 219 1.49 -2.04 -15.54
C ALA A 219 2.67 -1.11 -15.86
N GLU A 220 3.83 -1.31 -15.21
CA GLU A 220 5.06 -0.58 -15.50
C GLU A 220 5.61 -0.91 -16.89
N ARG A 221 5.63 -2.18 -17.29
CA ARG A 221 6.02 -2.61 -18.65
C ARG A 221 5.12 -2.00 -19.72
N ILE A 222 3.79 -1.97 -19.48
CA ILE A 222 2.82 -1.36 -20.39
C ILE A 222 3.08 0.15 -20.53
N ARG A 223 3.36 0.83 -19.39
CA ARG A 223 3.61 2.28 -19.38
C ARG A 223 4.89 2.66 -20.14
N ASN A 224 5.95 1.88 -19.97
CA ASN A 224 7.28 2.22 -20.45
C ASN A 224 7.59 1.69 -21.86
N ARG A 225 6.69 0.89 -22.46
CA ARG A 225 6.94 0.28 -23.76
C ARG A 225 6.41 1.15 -24.89
N GLU A 226 7.27 1.43 -25.85
CA GLU A 226 6.89 2.00 -27.15
C GLU A 226 6.46 0.88 -28.11
N GLY A 227 5.48 1.16 -28.97
CA GLY A 227 5.00 0.23 -29.98
C GLY A 227 4.01 -0.82 -29.48
N THR A 228 3.81 -1.87 -30.26
CA THR A 228 2.82 -2.93 -30.01
C THR A 228 3.23 -3.82 -28.86
N ILE A 229 2.27 -4.20 -28.00
CA ILE A 229 2.48 -5.09 -26.86
C ILE A 229 1.79 -6.43 -27.17
N ASP A 230 2.56 -7.51 -27.10
CA ASP A 230 2.02 -8.87 -27.09
C ASP A 230 1.60 -9.24 -25.63
N PHE A 231 0.31 -9.12 -25.36
CA PHE A 231 -0.23 -9.45 -24.04
C PHE A 231 -0.24 -10.97 -23.73
N ALA A 232 -0.19 -11.82 -24.76
CA ALA A 232 -0.09 -13.26 -24.55
C ALA A 232 1.31 -13.65 -24.08
N ALA A 233 2.33 -13.15 -24.76
CA ALA A 233 3.73 -13.32 -24.33
C ALA A 233 3.96 -12.73 -22.93
N MET A 234 3.44 -11.53 -22.66
CA MET A 234 3.53 -10.90 -21.34
C MET A 234 2.88 -11.76 -20.24
N ALA A 235 1.72 -12.34 -20.49
CA ALA A 235 1.05 -13.23 -19.54
C ALA A 235 1.92 -14.43 -19.18
N LEU A 236 2.52 -15.09 -20.18
CA LEU A 236 3.43 -16.23 -19.96
C LEU A 236 4.66 -15.81 -19.17
N ASP A 237 5.32 -14.72 -19.51
CA ASP A 237 6.48 -14.18 -18.80
C ASP A 237 6.18 -13.89 -17.33
N LEU A 238 4.95 -13.47 -17.03
CA LEU A 238 4.48 -13.19 -15.67
C LEU A 238 4.00 -14.44 -14.94
N GLY A 239 4.13 -15.64 -15.53
CA GLY A 239 3.78 -16.91 -14.94
C GLY A 239 2.29 -17.24 -14.92
N TYR A 240 1.49 -16.60 -15.80
CA TYR A 240 0.10 -16.96 -16.03
C TYR A 240 0.00 -18.14 -17.02
N ALA A 241 -0.97 -19.01 -16.79
CA ALA A 241 -1.22 -20.14 -17.69
C ALA A 241 -1.77 -19.69 -19.05
N ASP A 242 -2.56 -18.61 -19.06
CA ASP A 242 -3.19 -18.05 -20.24
C ASP A 242 -3.43 -16.54 -20.13
N GLN A 243 -3.61 -15.90 -21.30
CA GLN A 243 -3.92 -14.48 -21.38
C GLN A 243 -5.27 -14.09 -20.77
N PRO A 244 -6.37 -14.83 -20.91
CA PRO A 244 -7.64 -14.53 -20.25
C PRO A 244 -7.55 -14.44 -18.72
N HIS A 245 -6.78 -15.31 -18.09
CA HIS A 245 -6.53 -15.26 -16.65
C HIS A 245 -5.77 -14.00 -16.26
N PHE A 246 -4.69 -13.69 -16.97
CA PHE A 246 -3.94 -12.44 -16.79
C PHE A 246 -4.84 -11.20 -16.91
N ILE A 247 -5.67 -11.11 -17.96
CA ILE A 247 -6.57 -9.98 -18.19
C ILE A 247 -7.56 -9.81 -17.05
N ARG A 248 -8.17 -10.90 -16.55
CA ARG A 248 -9.12 -10.85 -15.42
C ARG A 248 -8.44 -10.33 -14.16
N ASP A 249 -7.27 -10.86 -13.81
CA ASP A 249 -6.54 -10.46 -12.62
C ASP A 249 -6.05 -9.01 -12.70
N PHE A 250 -5.53 -8.61 -13.87
CA PHE A 250 -5.11 -7.23 -14.12
C PHE A 250 -6.29 -6.27 -13.98
N LYS A 251 -7.44 -6.59 -14.59
CA LYS A 251 -8.66 -5.77 -14.47
C LYS A 251 -9.16 -5.68 -13.02
N THR A 252 -9.11 -6.76 -12.26
CA THR A 252 -9.51 -6.77 -10.85
C THR A 252 -8.62 -5.85 -10.01
N MET A 253 -7.32 -5.84 -10.27
CA MET A 253 -6.34 -5.09 -9.48
C MET A 253 -6.15 -3.65 -9.94
N VAL A 254 -6.12 -3.41 -11.25
CA VAL A 254 -5.84 -2.10 -11.88
C VAL A 254 -7.13 -1.38 -12.25
N GLY A 255 -8.26 -2.11 -12.40
CA GLY A 255 -9.57 -1.57 -12.74
C GLY A 255 -9.85 -1.47 -14.24
N LYS A 256 -8.84 -1.65 -15.08
CA LYS A 256 -8.93 -1.62 -16.55
C LYS A 256 -8.30 -2.89 -17.12
N THR A 257 -8.71 -3.29 -18.32
CA THR A 257 -7.93 -4.32 -19.04
C THR A 257 -6.55 -3.80 -19.40
N PRO A 258 -5.54 -4.66 -19.64
CA PRO A 258 -4.22 -4.21 -20.10
C PRO A 258 -4.27 -3.29 -21.32
N ALA A 259 -5.15 -3.60 -22.29
CA ALA A 259 -5.36 -2.81 -23.49
C ALA A 259 -5.99 -1.44 -23.20
N ASP A 260 -7.03 -1.39 -22.35
CA ASP A 260 -7.66 -0.13 -21.95
C ASP A 260 -6.73 0.74 -21.09
N TYR A 261 -5.91 0.09 -20.26
CA TYR A 261 -4.89 0.78 -19.47
C TYR A 261 -3.85 1.43 -20.40
N ARG A 262 -3.38 0.73 -21.44
CA ARG A 262 -2.49 1.28 -22.45
C ARG A 262 -3.09 2.50 -23.15
N LYS A 263 -4.32 2.39 -23.66
CA LYS A 263 -5.05 3.50 -24.28
C LYS A 263 -5.16 4.71 -23.35
N SER A 264 -5.45 4.47 -22.07
CA SER A 264 -5.59 5.56 -21.10
C SER A 264 -4.28 6.30 -20.80
N ILE A 265 -3.13 5.67 -21.00
CA ILE A 265 -1.81 6.31 -20.89
C ILE A 265 -1.50 7.14 -22.14
N GLU A 266 -1.80 6.60 -23.32
CA GLU A 266 -1.57 7.26 -24.62
C GLU A 266 -2.45 8.50 -24.80
N SER A 267 -3.61 8.54 -24.16
CA SER A 267 -4.53 9.69 -24.20
C SER A 267 -4.19 10.81 -23.22
N LEU A 268 -3.19 10.64 -22.35
CA LEU A 268 -2.74 11.72 -21.47
C LEU A 268 -1.92 12.74 -22.28
N PRO A 269 -2.24 14.03 -22.23
CA PRO A 269 -1.44 15.06 -22.88
C PRO A 269 -0.02 15.03 -22.33
N GLY A 270 0.98 15.02 -23.22
CA GLY A 270 2.41 14.96 -22.91
C GLY A 270 2.94 16.15 -22.10
#